data_a0d5063f6abcb61331eb4f54d48a50e8
#
_entry.id   a0d5063f6abcb61331eb4f54d48a50e8
#
_cell.length_a   1.000
_cell.length_b   1.000
_cell.length_c   1.000
_cell.angle_alpha   90.00
_cell.angle_beta   90.00
_cell.angle_gamma   90.00
#
_symmetry.space_group_name_H-M   'P 1'
#
loop_
_entity.id
_entity.type
_entity.pdbx_description
1 polymer ?
#
loop_
_entity_poly.entity_id
_entity_poly.type
_entity_poly.pdbx_seq_one_letter_code
_entity_poly.pdbx_strand_id
1 'polypeptide(L)'
;MILLIDNYDSFTYNLYQFIGIFNSDIKVVRNDKITIEEIEELDPESIVVSPGPKSPKDAGICVDVIKHFTGKKPILGICLGHQCIGEAFGATVSYAKCIMHGKQSEIYHDGTGIFTGLDSPVKVARYHSLAIIEKTLPDCLEIIAKTQDGEIMAVRHKDYPVVGLQFHPESIYTEHGKRMIENFVNGVI
;
A
#
# COMPACT_ATOMS: atom_id res chain seq x y z
N MET A 1 -3.58 3.00 18.06
CA MET A 1 -2.81 1.82 17.62
C MET A 1 -2.94 1.65 16.12
N ILE A 2 -1.84 1.36 15.41
CA ILE A 2 -1.81 0.98 13.98
C ILE A 2 -1.74 -0.54 13.88
N LEU A 3 -2.63 -1.16 13.11
CA LEU A 3 -2.55 -2.59 12.81
C LEU A 3 -1.74 -2.81 11.53
N LEU A 4 -0.63 -3.53 11.62
CA LEU A 4 0.19 -3.95 10.48
C LEU A 4 -0.06 -5.43 10.19
N ILE A 5 -0.74 -5.72 9.07
CA ILE A 5 -0.98 -7.09 8.61
C ILE A 5 0.22 -7.55 7.79
N ASP A 6 0.89 -8.59 8.29
CA ASP A 6 2.10 -9.13 7.69
C ASP A 6 1.80 -10.30 6.75
N ASN A 7 2.12 -10.13 5.49
CA ASN A 7 1.99 -11.12 4.42
C ASN A 7 3.22 -12.04 4.31
N TYR A 8 3.90 -12.35 5.42
CA TYR A 8 5.11 -13.19 5.45
C TYR A 8 6.26 -12.59 4.64
N ASP A 9 6.40 -11.27 4.71
CA ASP A 9 7.41 -10.55 3.97
C ASP A 9 8.62 -10.15 4.82
N SER A 10 9.82 -10.24 4.25
CA SER A 10 11.06 -9.86 4.94
C SER A 10 11.19 -8.36 5.21
N PHE A 11 10.47 -7.51 4.46
CA PHE A 11 10.46 -6.05 4.62
C PHE A 11 9.42 -5.55 5.63
N THR A 12 8.53 -6.42 6.15
CA THR A 12 7.50 -6.01 7.11
C THR A 12 8.07 -5.29 8.33
N TYR A 13 9.21 -5.76 8.87
CA TYR A 13 9.83 -5.12 10.02
C TYR A 13 10.55 -3.80 9.68
N ASN A 14 10.99 -3.60 8.44
CA ASN A 14 11.46 -2.30 8.00
C ASN A 14 10.28 -1.30 7.96
N LEU A 15 9.13 -1.74 7.45
CA LEU A 15 7.90 -0.93 7.46
C LEU A 15 7.45 -0.63 8.90
N TYR A 16 7.48 -1.62 9.80
CA TYR A 16 7.24 -1.43 11.24
C TYR A 16 8.13 -0.35 11.83
N GLN A 17 9.44 -0.37 11.53
CA GLN A 17 10.39 0.63 12.03
C GLN A 17 10.10 2.03 11.48
N PHE A 18 9.76 2.14 10.19
CA PHE A 18 9.41 3.43 9.57
C PHE A 18 8.14 4.03 10.17
N ILE A 19 7.09 3.23 10.36
CA ILE A 19 5.87 3.66 11.04
C ILE A 19 6.19 4.05 12.48
N GLY A 20 7.02 3.25 13.17
CA GLY A 20 7.40 3.44 14.57
C GLY A 20 8.15 4.74 14.87
N ILE A 21 8.72 5.41 13.84
CA ILE A 21 9.29 6.75 13.99
C ILE A 21 8.20 7.78 14.34
N PHE A 22 6.99 7.62 13.82
CA PHE A 22 5.90 8.58 13.93
C PHE A 22 4.81 8.13 14.91
N ASN A 23 4.59 6.82 15.03
CA ASN A 23 3.64 6.23 15.98
C ASN A 23 4.19 4.87 16.44
N SER A 24 4.55 4.76 17.72
CA SER A 24 5.12 3.54 18.30
C SER A 24 4.08 2.50 18.71
N ASP A 25 2.80 2.85 18.72
CA ASP A 25 1.71 1.94 19.07
C ASP A 25 1.27 1.14 17.84
N ILE A 26 2.03 0.08 17.54
CA ILE A 26 1.86 -0.77 16.37
C ILE A 26 1.70 -2.23 16.81
N LYS A 27 0.64 -2.88 16.31
CA LYS A 27 0.45 -4.32 16.43
C LYS A 27 0.70 -5.00 15.09
N VAL A 28 1.64 -5.94 15.04
CA VAL A 28 1.92 -6.76 13.84
C VAL A 28 1.23 -8.11 14.00
N VAL A 29 0.46 -8.51 12.99
CA VAL A 29 -0.24 -9.80 12.96
C VAL A 29 -0.16 -10.40 11.58
N ARG A 30 0.08 -11.71 11.49
CA ARG A 30 0.10 -12.46 10.23
C ARG A 30 -1.28 -12.48 9.58
N ASN A 31 -1.34 -12.46 8.26
CA ASN A 31 -2.55 -12.41 7.45
C ASN A 31 -3.50 -13.62 7.61
N ASP A 32 -3.03 -14.70 8.23
CA ASP A 32 -3.76 -15.94 8.54
C ASP A 32 -3.95 -16.18 10.05
N LYS A 33 -3.62 -15.18 10.90
CA LYS A 33 -3.66 -15.29 12.37
C LYS A 33 -4.55 -14.23 13.02
N ILE A 34 -5.49 -13.69 12.28
CA ILE A 34 -6.46 -12.72 12.78
C ILE A 34 -7.74 -12.82 11.94
N THR A 35 -8.88 -12.56 12.55
CA THR A 35 -10.19 -12.49 11.87
C THR A 35 -10.69 -11.05 11.77
N ILE A 36 -11.73 -10.83 10.96
CA ILE A 36 -12.39 -9.51 10.85
C ILE A 36 -12.93 -9.07 12.20
N GLU A 37 -13.58 -9.97 12.92
CA GLU A 37 -14.16 -9.72 14.24
C GLU A 37 -13.10 -9.32 15.28
N GLU A 38 -11.97 -10.00 15.28
CA GLU A 38 -10.83 -9.66 16.14
C GLU A 38 -10.23 -8.29 15.79
N ILE A 39 -10.23 -7.89 14.50
CA ILE A 39 -9.80 -6.53 14.10
C ILE A 39 -10.82 -5.49 14.55
N GLU A 40 -12.13 -5.78 14.48
CA GLU A 40 -13.17 -4.90 15.03
C GLU A 40 -13.03 -4.70 16.54
N GLU A 41 -12.77 -5.78 17.28
CA GLU A 41 -12.52 -5.70 18.74
C GLU A 41 -11.25 -4.94 19.10
N LEU A 42 -10.20 -5.04 18.27
CA LEU A 42 -8.96 -4.28 18.44
C LEU A 42 -9.15 -2.78 18.17
N ASP A 43 -10.13 -2.42 17.36
CA ASP A 43 -10.47 -1.04 16.96
C ASP A 43 -9.26 -0.18 16.57
N PRO A 44 -8.42 -0.58 15.58
CA PRO A 44 -7.22 0.16 15.23
C PRO A 44 -7.57 1.54 14.67
N GLU A 45 -6.68 2.51 14.87
CA GLU A 45 -6.79 3.85 14.27
C GLU A 45 -6.60 3.82 12.76
N SER A 46 -5.73 2.93 12.27
CA SER A 46 -5.49 2.67 10.86
C SER A 46 -4.96 1.26 10.62
N ILE A 47 -5.06 0.81 9.37
CA ILE A 47 -4.62 -0.53 8.96
C ILE A 47 -3.57 -0.38 7.85
N VAL A 48 -2.45 -1.09 8.00
CA VAL A 48 -1.42 -1.18 6.98
C VAL A 48 -1.31 -2.63 6.51
N VAL A 49 -1.40 -2.84 5.21
CA VAL A 49 -1.23 -4.17 4.59
C VAL A 49 0.16 -4.23 3.96
N SER A 50 0.99 -5.12 4.47
CA SER A 50 2.41 -5.22 4.08
C SER A 50 2.62 -5.73 2.66
N PRO A 51 3.85 -5.55 2.12
CA PRO A 51 4.31 -6.37 1.01
C PRO A 51 4.18 -7.87 1.29
N GLY A 52 4.31 -8.66 0.26
CA GLY A 52 4.31 -10.12 0.39
C GLY A 52 4.53 -10.83 -0.94
N PRO A 53 4.75 -12.15 -0.89
CA PRO A 53 4.93 -12.97 -2.07
C PRO A 53 3.61 -13.27 -2.79
N LYS A 54 3.70 -13.76 -4.03
CA LYS A 54 2.60 -14.26 -4.87
C LYS A 54 1.60 -13.17 -5.29
N SER A 55 0.30 -13.40 -5.06
CA SER A 55 -0.80 -12.57 -5.54
C SER A 55 -1.81 -12.25 -4.44
N PRO A 56 -2.74 -11.30 -4.64
CA PRO A 56 -3.80 -10.99 -3.69
C PRO A 56 -4.61 -12.21 -3.23
N LYS A 57 -4.80 -13.20 -4.11
CA LYS A 57 -5.51 -14.44 -3.78
C LYS A 57 -4.81 -15.29 -2.71
N ASP A 58 -3.50 -15.09 -2.57
CA ASP A 58 -2.66 -15.78 -1.60
C ASP A 58 -2.41 -14.93 -0.33
N ALA A 59 -2.99 -13.73 -0.25
CA ALA A 59 -2.77 -12.76 0.83
C ALA A 59 -3.69 -12.97 2.05
N GLY A 60 -4.23 -14.19 2.24
CA GLY A 60 -5.08 -14.51 3.38
C GLY A 60 -6.29 -13.57 3.46
N ILE A 61 -6.46 -12.95 4.63
CA ILE A 61 -7.62 -12.08 4.93
C ILE A 61 -7.54 -10.67 4.29
N CYS A 62 -6.42 -10.29 3.67
CA CYS A 62 -6.14 -8.88 3.31
C CYS A 62 -7.20 -8.24 2.42
N VAL A 63 -7.70 -8.94 1.39
CA VAL A 63 -8.74 -8.41 0.49
C VAL A 63 -10.04 -8.17 1.25
N ASP A 64 -10.43 -9.08 2.14
CA ASP A 64 -11.65 -8.97 2.95
C ASP A 64 -11.53 -7.85 3.99
N VAL A 65 -10.37 -7.68 4.62
CA VAL A 65 -10.06 -6.56 5.52
C VAL A 65 -10.24 -5.22 4.78
N ILE A 66 -9.68 -5.08 3.59
CA ILE A 66 -9.81 -3.85 2.80
C ILE A 66 -11.29 -3.56 2.52
N LYS A 67 -12.06 -4.55 2.03
CA LYS A 67 -13.50 -4.39 1.77
C LYS A 67 -14.28 -4.00 3.02
N HIS A 68 -14.01 -4.68 4.14
CA HIS A 68 -14.76 -4.52 5.37
C HIS A 68 -14.50 -3.17 6.07
N PHE A 69 -13.23 -2.73 6.08
CA PHE A 69 -12.82 -1.53 6.80
C PHE A 69 -12.79 -0.26 5.94
N THR A 70 -13.02 -0.35 4.63
CA THR A 70 -13.21 0.83 3.77
C THR A 70 -14.39 1.67 4.28
N GLY A 71 -14.15 2.96 4.46
CA GLY A 71 -15.12 3.89 5.05
C GLY A 71 -15.19 3.86 6.58
N LYS A 72 -14.51 2.90 7.23
CA LYS A 72 -14.42 2.81 8.70
C LYS A 72 -13.05 3.23 9.22
N LYS A 73 -11.98 2.86 8.51
CA LYS A 73 -10.58 3.11 8.93
C LYS A 73 -9.72 3.55 7.75
N PRO A 74 -8.71 4.40 7.97
CA PRO A 74 -7.66 4.63 6.99
C PRO A 74 -6.89 3.34 6.67
N ILE A 75 -6.61 3.10 5.39
CA ILE A 75 -5.90 1.90 4.93
C ILE A 75 -4.75 2.27 4.01
N LEU A 76 -3.56 1.73 4.29
CA LEU A 76 -2.39 1.80 3.43
C LEU A 76 -2.01 0.40 2.96
N GLY A 77 -1.95 0.17 1.65
CA GLY A 77 -1.44 -1.07 1.06
C GLY A 77 -0.09 -0.85 0.39
N ILE A 78 0.91 -1.69 0.72
CA ILE A 78 2.25 -1.64 0.13
C ILE A 78 2.48 -2.87 -0.74
N CYS A 79 2.89 -2.69 -1.99
CA CYS A 79 3.21 -3.73 -2.96
C CYS A 79 2.07 -4.74 -3.11
N LEU A 80 2.13 -5.90 -2.48
CA LEU A 80 1.02 -6.86 -2.44
C LEU A 80 -0.25 -6.22 -1.83
N GLY A 81 -0.12 -5.40 -0.78
CA GLY A 81 -1.23 -4.68 -0.18
C GLY A 81 -1.90 -3.69 -1.15
N HIS A 82 -1.13 -3.01 -2.01
CA HIS A 82 -1.66 -2.18 -3.09
C HIS A 82 -2.46 -3.02 -4.11
N GLN A 83 -1.94 -4.20 -4.47
CA GLN A 83 -2.64 -5.12 -5.37
C GLN A 83 -3.93 -5.66 -4.73
N CYS A 84 -3.91 -5.93 -3.41
CA CYS A 84 -5.12 -6.30 -2.66
C CYS A 84 -6.19 -5.18 -2.69
N ILE A 85 -5.78 -3.90 -2.64
CA ILE A 85 -6.70 -2.77 -2.82
C ILE A 85 -7.31 -2.83 -4.23
N GLY A 86 -6.51 -2.99 -5.28
CA GLY A 86 -7.03 -3.14 -6.63
C GLY A 86 -8.08 -4.26 -6.74
N GLU A 87 -7.76 -5.45 -6.24
CA GLU A 87 -8.67 -6.61 -6.29
C GLU A 87 -9.92 -6.40 -5.42
N ALA A 88 -9.79 -5.79 -4.25
CA ALA A 88 -10.92 -5.51 -3.35
C ALA A 88 -12.01 -4.67 -4.02
N PHE A 89 -11.63 -3.76 -4.89
CA PHE A 89 -12.55 -2.89 -5.65
C PHE A 89 -12.83 -3.38 -7.08
N GLY A 90 -12.33 -4.55 -7.47
CA GLY A 90 -12.67 -5.21 -8.75
C GLY A 90 -11.71 -4.97 -9.90
N ALA A 91 -10.54 -4.35 -9.66
CA ALA A 91 -9.49 -4.29 -10.66
C ALA A 91 -8.81 -5.65 -10.84
N THR A 92 -8.27 -5.89 -12.02
CA THR A 92 -7.48 -7.08 -12.31
C THR A 92 -6.02 -6.83 -11.97
N VAL A 93 -5.41 -7.76 -11.23
CA VAL A 93 -3.97 -7.83 -10.99
C VAL A 93 -3.37 -8.88 -11.89
N SER A 94 -2.39 -8.53 -12.69
CA SER A 94 -1.72 -9.41 -13.64
C SER A 94 -0.26 -9.02 -13.83
N TYR A 95 0.43 -9.65 -14.78
CA TYR A 95 1.85 -9.38 -15.02
C TYR A 95 2.12 -7.90 -15.28
N ALA A 96 3.13 -7.37 -14.58
CA ALA A 96 3.68 -6.04 -14.81
C ALA A 96 4.32 -5.95 -16.20
N LYS A 97 4.44 -4.74 -16.74
CA LYS A 97 5.13 -4.48 -18.02
C LYS A 97 6.56 -5.01 -18.04
N CYS A 98 7.24 -4.90 -16.88
CA CYS A 98 8.58 -5.44 -16.65
C CYS A 98 8.65 -6.07 -15.26
N ILE A 99 9.37 -7.19 -15.14
CA ILE A 99 9.71 -7.77 -13.84
C ILE A 99 10.73 -6.85 -13.17
N MET A 100 10.40 -6.37 -11.97
CA MET A 100 11.24 -5.51 -11.17
C MET A 100 11.74 -6.24 -9.92
N HIS A 101 13.06 -6.21 -9.72
CA HIS A 101 13.69 -6.80 -8.54
C HIS A 101 14.84 -5.93 -8.06
N GLY A 102 14.59 -5.12 -7.02
CA GLY A 102 15.58 -4.23 -6.45
C GLY A 102 16.03 -3.08 -7.38
N LYS A 103 15.17 -2.66 -8.32
CA LYS A 103 15.45 -1.57 -9.25
C LYS A 103 14.75 -0.30 -8.82
N GLN A 104 15.39 0.84 -9.03
CA GLN A 104 14.76 2.15 -8.90
C GLN A 104 14.05 2.54 -10.20
N SER A 105 12.93 3.22 -10.06
CA SER A 105 12.22 3.88 -11.16
C SER A 105 11.78 5.27 -10.73
N GLU A 106 11.77 6.20 -11.67
CA GLU A 106 11.12 7.48 -11.48
C GLU A 106 9.61 7.32 -11.63
N ILE A 107 8.87 7.89 -10.68
CA ILE A 107 7.41 7.95 -10.72
C ILE A 107 6.96 9.41 -10.73
N TYR A 108 5.94 9.68 -11.50
CA TYR A 108 5.28 10.98 -11.60
C TYR A 108 3.99 10.91 -10.81
N HIS A 109 3.82 11.81 -9.84
CA HIS A 109 2.69 11.85 -8.93
C HIS A 109 1.99 13.22 -8.94
N ASP A 110 0.77 13.26 -8.41
CA ASP A 110 -0.09 14.45 -8.38
C ASP A 110 0.29 15.48 -7.29
N GLY A 111 1.20 15.13 -6.38
CA GLY A 111 1.64 15.99 -5.27
C GLY A 111 0.64 16.11 -4.13
N THR A 112 -0.43 15.31 -4.12
CA THR A 112 -1.49 15.35 -3.12
C THR A 112 -1.46 14.15 -2.18
N GLY A 113 -2.24 14.19 -1.09
CA GLY A 113 -2.37 13.10 -0.14
C GLY A 113 -1.01 12.61 0.34
N ILE A 114 -0.74 11.33 0.18
CA ILE A 114 0.51 10.69 0.64
C ILE A 114 1.77 11.31 0.01
N PHE A 115 1.65 12.00 -1.14
CA PHE A 115 2.75 12.69 -1.82
C PHE A 115 2.89 14.17 -1.45
N THR A 116 2.08 14.68 -0.51
CA THR A 116 2.14 16.08 -0.09
C THR A 116 3.52 16.49 0.39
N GLY A 117 4.04 17.58 -0.19
CA GLY A 117 5.34 18.13 0.14
C GLY A 117 6.52 17.42 -0.53
N LEU A 118 6.27 16.59 -1.55
CA LEU A 118 7.28 15.95 -2.36
C LEU A 118 7.32 16.54 -3.77
N ASP A 119 8.53 16.64 -4.33
CA ASP A 119 8.72 17.01 -5.72
C ASP A 119 8.44 15.81 -6.64
N SER A 120 7.94 16.08 -7.84
CA SER A 120 7.69 15.07 -8.87
C SER A 120 8.62 15.33 -10.08
N PRO A 121 9.33 14.32 -10.63
CA PRO A 121 9.29 12.91 -10.24
C PRO A 121 10.09 12.60 -8.98
N VAL A 122 9.80 11.43 -8.36
CA VAL A 122 10.55 10.86 -7.25
C VAL A 122 11.03 9.44 -7.60
N LYS A 123 12.22 9.05 -7.13
CA LYS A 123 12.77 7.70 -7.35
C LYS A 123 12.32 6.75 -6.25
N VAL A 124 11.81 5.60 -6.67
CA VAL A 124 11.26 4.59 -5.77
C VAL A 124 11.80 3.19 -6.06
N ALA A 125 11.94 2.38 -5.02
CA ALA A 125 12.35 0.98 -5.13
C ALA A 125 11.18 0.07 -5.51
N ARG A 126 11.40 -0.80 -6.50
CA ARG A 126 10.40 -1.73 -7.01
C ARG A 126 10.87 -3.18 -6.89
N TYR A 127 9.98 -4.06 -6.39
CA TYR A 127 10.24 -5.49 -6.17
C TYR A 127 9.00 -6.31 -6.57
N HIS A 128 8.41 -6.07 -7.75
CA HIS A 128 7.18 -6.72 -8.15
C HIS A 128 7.21 -7.26 -9.58
N SER A 129 6.49 -8.36 -9.80
CA SER A 129 6.21 -8.96 -11.11
C SER A 129 4.74 -8.82 -11.53
N LEU A 130 3.87 -8.44 -10.60
CA LEU A 130 2.45 -8.17 -10.82
C LEU A 130 2.16 -6.68 -10.63
N ALA A 131 1.10 -6.20 -11.30
CA ALA A 131 0.61 -4.84 -11.20
C ALA A 131 -0.90 -4.78 -11.45
N ILE A 132 -1.55 -3.72 -11.01
CA ILE A 132 -2.94 -3.43 -11.36
C ILE A 132 -3.01 -3.05 -12.85
N ILE A 133 -3.91 -3.69 -13.57
CA ILE A 133 -4.14 -3.42 -15.00
C ILE A 133 -5.07 -2.22 -15.15
N GLU A 134 -4.53 -1.13 -15.67
CA GLU A 134 -5.22 0.18 -15.77
C GLU A 134 -6.61 0.10 -16.39
N LYS A 135 -6.78 -0.66 -17.48
CA LYS A 135 -8.05 -0.82 -18.20
C LYS A 135 -9.18 -1.42 -17.36
N THR A 136 -8.84 -2.02 -16.22
CA THR A 136 -9.79 -2.66 -15.31
C THR A 136 -10.00 -1.87 -14.03
N LEU A 137 -9.36 -0.70 -13.92
CA LEU A 137 -9.46 0.13 -12.71
C LEU A 137 -10.91 0.63 -12.57
N PRO A 138 -11.58 0.39 -11.42
CA PRO A 138 -12.95 0.84 -11.22
C PRO A 138 -13.01 2.36 -10.98
N ASP A 139 -14.17 2.95 -11.24
CA ASP A 139 -14.39 4.39 -11.13
C ASP A 139 -14.17 4.97 -9.73
N CYS A 140 -14.26 4.14 -8.67
CA CYS A 140 -14.02 4.57 -7.30
C CYS A 140 -12.53 4.74 -6.96
N LEU A 141 -11.62 4.20 -7.77
CA LEU A 141 -10.18 4.37 -7.61
C LEU A 141 -9.65 5.39 -8.62
N GLU A 142 -8.72 6.20 -8.16
CA GLU A 142 -7.94 7.09 -9.03
C GLU A 142 -6.45 6.76 -8.96
N ILE A 143 -5.77 6.95 -10.09
CA ILE A 143 -4.32 6.78 -10.18
C ILE A 143 -3.67 8.09 -9.78
N ILE A 144 -2.84 8.04 -8.74
CA ILE A 144 -2.13 9.21 -8.21
C ILE A 144 -0.62 9.19 -8.50
N ALA A 145 -0.09 8.06 -8.99
CA ALA A 145 1.29 7.99 -9.49
C ALA A 145 1.45 6.92 -10.58
N LYS A 146 2.31 7.23 -11.56
CA LYS A 146 2.72 6.31 -12.65
C LYS A 146 4.20 6.44 -12.96
N THR A 147 4.77 5.37 -13.51
CA THR A 147 6.05 5.45 -14.22
C THR A 147 5.90 6.16 -15.58
N GLN A 148 7.01 6.54 -16.20
CA GLN A 148 7.00 7.17 -17.53
C GLN A 148 6.37 6.27 -18.60
N ASP A 149 6.53 4.96 -18.51
CA ASP A 149 5.92 3.97 -19.41
C ASP A 149 4.46 3.64 -19.05
N GLY A 150 3.89 4.36 -18.05
CA GLY A 150 2.48 4.31 -17.68
C GLY A 150 2.09 3.13 -16.81
N GLU A 151 3.02 2.48 -16.09
CA GLU A 151 2.63 1.50 -15.07
C GLU A 151 2.12 2.18 -13.81
N ILE A 152 1.01 1.69 -13.26
CA ILE A 152 0.40 2.24 -12.03
C ILE A 152 1.32 2.00 -10.85
N MET A 153 1.70 3.08 -10.16
CA MET A 153 2.56 3.04 -8.99
C MET A 153 1.86 3.43 -7.71
N ALA A 154 0.75 4.16 -7.80
CA ALA A 154 -0.10 4.41 -6.65
C ALA A 154 -1.55 4.63 -7.09
N VAL A 155 -2.48 4.17 -6.24
CA VAL A 155 -3.92 4.42 -6.36
C VAL A 155 -4.47 4.94 -5.04
N ARG A 156 -5.56 5.71 -5.13
CA ARG A 156 -6.32 6.18 -3.98
C ARG A 156 -7.82 5.98 -4.23
N HIS A 157 -8.57 5.67 -3.19
CA HIS A 157 -10.04 5.70 -3.26
C HIS A 157 -10.52 7.15 -3.23
N LYS A 158 -11.49 7.49 -4.07
CA LYS A 158 -11.96 8.90 -4.23
C LYS A 158 -12.69 9.43 -3.00
N ASP A 159 -13.42 8.58 -2.29
CA ASP A 159 -14.30 8.97 -1.18
C ASP A 159 -13.80 8.54 0.20
N TYR A 160 -12.89 7.58 0.27
CA TYR A 160 -12.44 6.99 1.53
C TYR A 160 -10.92 7.02 1.66
N PRO A 161 -10.38 7.10 2.89
CA PRO A 161 -8.94 7.17 3.14
C PRO A 161 -8.27 5.80 2.91
N VAL A 162 -8.26 5.35 1.67
CA VAL A 162 -7.61 4.11 1.23
C VAL A 162 -6.60 4.46 0.14
N VAL A 163 -5.33 4.15 0.37
CA VAL A 163 -4.24 4.41 -0.56
C VAL A 163 -3.35 3.19 -0.71
N GLY A 164 -2.90 2.93 -1.93
CA GLY A 164 -2.00 1.84 -2.26
C GLY A 164 -0.75 2.32 -2.99
N LEU A 165 0.43 1.85 -2.56
CA LEU A 165 1.72 2.10 -3.19
C LEU A 165 2.27 0.78 -3.76
N GLN A 166 2.54 0.71 -5.06
CA GLN A 166 3.11 -0.48 -5.70
C GLN A 166 4.60 -0.65 -5.38
N PHE A 167 5.26 0.42 -4.99
CA PHE A 167 6.68 0.46 -4.60
C PHE A 167 6.84 0.33 -3.08
N HIS A 168 8.09 0.27 -2.63
CA HIS A 168 8.47 0.05 -1.23
C HIS A 168 8.96 1.36 -0.58
N PRO A 169 8.10 2.11 0.14
CA PRO A 169 8.53 3.33 0.83
C PRO A 169 9.52 3.07 1.97
N GLU A 170 9.54 1.86 2.54
CA GLU A 170 10.45 1.43 3.59
C GLU A 170 11.86 1.08 3.10
N SER A 171 12.04 1.00 1.79
CA SER A 171 13.35 0.73 1.19
C SER A 171 14.26 1.97 1.25
N ILE A 172 15.55 1.74 1.54
CA ILE A 172 16.57 2.80 1.48
C ILE A 172 16.76 3.37 0.06
N TYR A 173 16.30 2.65 -0.96
CA TYR A 173 16.32 3.08 -2.36
C TYR A 173 15.09 3.88 -2.77
N THR A 174 14.15 4.14 -1.86
CA THR A 174 13.01 5.04 -2.10
C THR A 174 13.31 6.42 -1.51
N GLU A 175 13.39 7.42 -2.39
CA GLU A 175 13.52 8.81 -1.97
C GLU A 175 12.25 9.24 -1.22
N HIS A 176 12.43 9.95 -0.10
CA HIS A 176 11.32 10.51 0.70
C HIS A 176 10.32 9.49 1.25
N GLY A 177 10.66 8.18 1.29
CA GLY A 177 9.74 7.15 1.80
C GLY A 177 9.25 7.41 3.23
N LYS A 178 10.11 7.97 4.11
CA LYS A 178 9.72 8.39 5.47
C LYS A 178 8.61 9.45 5.44
N ARG A 179 8.71 10.43 4.52
CA ARG A 179 7.70 11.49 4.41
C ARG A 179 6.34 10.94 3.96
N MET A 180 6.35 9.96 3.05
CA MET A 180 5.11 9.29 2.62
C MET A 180 4.44 8.57 3.81
N ILE A 181 5.22 7.82 4.61
CA ILE A 181 4.70 7.15 5.81
C ILE A 181 4.23 8.16 6.86
N GLU A 182 4.98 9.25 7.07
CA GLU A 182 4.58 10.36 7.95
C GLU A 182 3.22 10.95 7.53
N ASN A 183 3.04 11.23 6.24
CA ASN A 183 1.79 11.73 5.70
C ASN A 183 0.62 10.79 6.01
N PHE A 184 0.78 9.47 5.76
CA PHE A 184 -0.24 8.49 6.10
C PHE A 184 -0.56 8.47 7.60
N VAL A 185 0.45 8.39 8.47
CA VAL A 185 0.26 8.33 9.93
C VAL A 185 -0.45 9.60 10.46
N ASN A 186 -0.20 10.74 9.83
CA ASN A 186 -0.84 12.02 10.17
C ASN A 186 -2.21 12.23 9.47
N GLY A 187 -2.73 11.24 8.75
CA GLY A 187 -4.03 11.31 8.10
C GLY A 187 -4.04 12.15 6.81
N VAL A 188 -2.89 12.43 6.22
CA VAL A 188 -2.75 13.12 4.93
C VAL A 188 -2.73 12.06 3.83
N ILE A 189 -3.93 11.73 3.28
CA ILE A 189 -4.16 10.59 2.38
C ILE A 189 -4.81 11.07 1.07
#